data_dad5db05d148212843fdd5ee7d2db45c
#
_entry.id   dad5db05d148212843fdd5ee7d2db45c
#
_cell.length_a   1.000
_cell.length_b   1.000
_cell.length_c   1.000
_cell.angle_alpha   90.00
_cell.angle_beta   90.00
_cell.angle_gamma   90.00
#
_symmetry.space_group_name_H-M   'P 1'
#
loop_
_entity.id
_entity.type
_entity.pdbx_description
1 polymer ?
#
loop_
_entity_poly.entity_id
_entity_poly.type
_entity_poly.pdbx_seq_one_letter_code
_entity_poly.pdbx_strand_id
1 'polypeptide(L)'
;MATINELQDEVVEEFQDFTDWMDKYQMLIDLGNELAPLDEKYKNEQNLIDGCQSRVWLQCDYVDGKLVFTADSDALVVKGIIALLIRVLSGHTPTEIMDADLYFVEKIGLKDHLSPTRSNGLLAMIKQIRMYALAYKTKEAEA
;
A
#
# COMPACT_ATOMS: atom_id res chain seq x y z
N MET A 1 15.72 -4.79 11.26
CA MET A 1 14.55 -4.33 10.52
C MET A 1 14.30 -5.24 9.32
N ALA A 2 13.07 -5.65 9.11
CA ALA A 2 12.73 -6.54 7.99
C ALA A 2 12.88 -5.83 6.64
N THR A 3 13.39 -6.55 5.66
CA THR A 3 13.47 -6.05 4.29
C THR A 3 12.08 -6.07 3.64
N ILE A 4 11.92 -5.36 2.53
CA ILE A 4 10.67 -5.39 1.76
C ILE A 4 10.33 -6.82 1.36
N ASN A 5 11.31 -7.61 0.90
CA ASN A 5 11.06 -8.99 0.49
C ASN A 5 10.65 -9.88 1.67
N GLU A 6 11.27 -9.71 2.82
CA GLU A 6 10.86 -10.46 4.02
C GLU A 6 9.43 -10.15 4.41
N LEU A 7 9.02 -8.87 4.32
CA LEU A 7 7.65 -8.46 4.60
C LEU A 7 6.66 -9.01 3.57
N GLN A 8 7.04 -9.05 2.29
CA GLN A 8 6.22 -9.67 1.26
C GLN A 8 6.02 -11.16 1.53
N ASP A 9 7.09 -11.85 1.92
CA ASP A 9 7.04 -13.28 2.20
C ASP A 9 6.13 -13.58 3.38
N GLU A 10 6.11 -12.73 4.40
CA GLU A 10 5.16 -12.85 5.52
C GLU A 10 3.71 -12.74 5.05
N VAL A 11 3.43 -11.76 4.18
CA VAL A 11 2.08 -11.58 3.63
C VAL A 11 1.66 -12.81 2.82
N VAL A 12 2.53 -13.30 1.95
CA VAL A 12 2.25 -14.49 1.14
C VAL A 12 1.94 -15.68 2.05
N GLU A 13 2.74 -15.89 3.09
CA GLU A 13 2.54 -17.00 4.03
C GLU A 13 1.20 -16.89 4.76
N GLU A 14 0.83 -15.70 5.22
CA GLU A 14 -0.44 -15.49 5.90
C GLU A 14 -1.66 -15.77 5.01
N PHE A 15 -1.55 -15.50 3.72
CA PHE A 15 -2.65 -15.72 2.77
C PHE A 15 -2.69 -17.15 2.21
N GLN A 16 -1.61 -17.92 2.32
CA GLN A 16 -1.56 -19.30 1.81
C GLN A 16 -2.57 -20.23 2.50
N ASP A 17 -2.89 -19.97 3.75
CA ASP A 17 -3.83 -20.81 4.53
C ASP A 17 -5.27 -20.62 4.10
N PHE A 18 -5.57 -19.59 3.33
CA PHE A 18 -6.93 -19.32 2.87
C PHE A 18 -7.14 -19.92 1.48
N THR A 19 -8.11 -20.83 1.37
CA THR A 19 -8.48 -21.46 0.09
C THR A 19 -9.68 -20.78 -0.55
N ASP A 20 -10.49 -20.08 0.25
CA ASP A 20 -11.71 -19.40 -0.19
C ASP A 20 -11.47 -17.88 -0.25
N TRP A 21 -11.94 -17.26 -1.32
CA TRP A 21 -11.81 -15.81 -1.49
C TRP A 21 -12.60 -15.01 -0.47
N MET A 22 -13.68 -15.57 0.07
CA MET A 22 -14.42 -14.91 1.15
C MET A 22 -13.53 -14.74 2.38
N ASP A 23 -12.71 -15.74 2.69
CA ASP A 23 -11.76 -15.67 3.80
C ASP A 23 -10.66 -14.64 3.53
N LYS A 24 -10.19 -14.55 2.28
CA LYS A 24 -9.20 -13.54 1.88
C LYS A 24 -9.75 -12.12 1.98
N TYR A 25 -11.00 -11.91 1.56
CA TYR A 25 -11.66 -10.62 1.70
C TYR A 25 -11.82 -10.23 3.17
N GLN A 26 -12.21 -11.19 4.01
CA GLN A 26 -12.32 -10.92 5.45
C GLN A 26 -10.97 -10.52 6.04
N MET A 27 -9.89 -11.19 5.63
CA MET A 27 -8.55 -10.84 6.06
C MET A 27 -8.17 -9.41 5.64
N LEU A 28 -8.51 -9.02 4.40
CA LEU A 28 -8.28 -7.64 3.94
C LEU A 28 -9.04 -6.62 4.78
N ILE A 29 -10.30 -6.90 5.08
CA ILE A 29 -11.12 -6.02 5.91
C ILE A 29 -10.52 -5.88 7.31
N ASP A 30 -10.10 -6.99 7.90
CA ASP A 30 -9.48 -7.00 9.23
C ASP A 30 -8.17 -6.19 9.24
N LEU A 31 -7.34 -6.34 8.23
CA LEU A 31 -6.09 -5.58 8.10
C LEU A 31 -6.37 -4.08 7.94
N GLY A 32 -7.39 -3.73 7.17
CA GLY A 32 -7.80 -2.35 7.03
C GLY A 32 -8.26 -1.75 8.36
N ASN A 33 -8.99 -2.53 9.14
CA ASN A 33 -9.48 -2.08 10.45
C ASN A 33 -8.34 -1.89 11.47
N GLU A 34 -7.24 -2.58 11.28
CA GLU A 34 -6.05 -2.44 12.13
C GLU A 34 -5.15 -1.26 11.71
N LEU A 35 -5.40 -0.69 10.53
CA LEU A 35 -4.61 0.44 10.05
C LEU A 35 -4.80 1.65 10.98
N ALA A 36 -3.69 2.28 11.37
CA ALA A 36 -3.73 3.45 12.23
C ALA A 36 -4.60 4.55 11.61
N PRO A 37 -5.46 5.23 12.40
CA PRO A 37 -6.31 6.29 11.88
C PRO A 37 -5.49 7.42 11.24
N LEU A 38 -5.94 7.91 10.10
CA LEU A 38 -5.35 9.07 9.46
C LEU A 38 -5.98 10.34 10.05
N ASP A 39 -5.15 11.30 10.43
CA ASP A 39 -5.61 12.58 10.93
C ASP A 39 -6.46 13.27 9.84
N GLU A 40 -7.58 13.86 10.23
CA GLU A 40 -8.52 14.51 9.32
C GLU A 40 -7.85 15.59 8.47
N LYS A 41 -6.83 16.27 8.98
CA LYS A 41 -6.09 17.30 8.22
C LYS A 41 -5.41 16.75 6.97
N TYR A 42 -5.15 15.46 6.92
CA TYR A 42 -4.55 14.80 5.76
C TYR A 42 -5.57 14.22 4.80
N LYS A 43 -6.86 14.23 5.14
CA LYS A 43 -7.94 13.80 4.25
C LYS A 43 -8.36 14.95 3.35
N ASN A 44 -7.45 15.33 2.45
CA ASN A 44 -7.61 16.46 1.55
C ASN A 44 -7.36 16.04 0.10
N GLU A 45 -7.62 16.94 -0.83
CA GLU A 45 -7.50 16.66 -2.27
C GLU A 45 -6.07 16.32 -2.69
N GLN A 46 -5.07 16.91 -2.05
CA GLN A 46 -3.66 16.64 -2.36
C GLN A 46 -3.28 15.20 -2.08
N ASN A 47 -3.87 14.60 -1.06
CA ASN A 47 -3.59 13.24 -0.65
C ASN A 47 -4.52 12.19 -1.28
N LEU A 48 -5.55 12.61 -2.01
CA LEU A 48 -6.41 11.69 -2.75
C LEU A 48 -5.64 11.07 -3.90
N ILE A 49 -5.74 9.74 -4.00
CA ILE A 49 -5.12 9.02 -5.10
C ILE A 49 -6.05 9.06 -6.32
N ASP A 50 -5.55 9.63 -7.42
CA ASP A 50 -6.28 9.64 -8.68
C ASP A 50 -6.34 8.23 -9.27
N GLY A 51 -7.45 7.89 -9.92
CA GLY A 51 -7.62 6.58 -10.54
C GLY A 51 -8.29 5.54 -9.65
N CYS A 52 -8.65 5.90 -8.42
CA CYS A 52 -9.45 5.07 -7.54
C CYS A 52 -10.90 5.54 -7.57
N GLN A 53 -11.84 4.61 -7.71
CA GLN A 53 -13.27 4.92 -7.64
C GLN A 53 -13.68 5.28 -6.20
N SER A 54 -13.16 4.55 -5.23
CA SER A 54 -13.32 4.86 -3.82
C SER A 54 -12.33 5.95 -3.43
N ARG A 55 -12.64 6.70 -2.37
CA ARG A 55 -11.70 7.68 -1.84
C ARG A 55 -10.58 6.97 -1.10
N VAL A 56 -9.35 7.24 -1.49
CA VAL A 56 -8.15 6.75 -0.82
C VAL A 56 -7.23 7.93 -0.60
N TRP A 57 -6.92 8.22 0.66
CA TRP A 57 -5.96 9.27 1.01
C TRP A 57 -4.66 8.63 1.43
N LEU A 58 -3.55 9.16 0.93
CA LEU A 58 -2.21 8.67 1.25
C LEU A 58 -1.33 9.85 1.64
N GLN A 59 -0.79 9.80 2.85
CA GLN A 59 0.17 10.79 3.35
C GLN A 59 1.54 10.13 3.40
N CYS A 60 2.56 10.85 2.92
CA CYS A 60 3.94 10.40 2.93
C CYS A 60 4.78 11.36 3.76
N ASP A 61 5.49 10.84 4.74
CA ASP A 61 6.43 11.60 5.55
C ASP A 61 7.84 11.05 5.35
N TYR A 62 8.83 11.94 5.30
CA TYR A 62 10.24 11.57 5.14
C TYR A 62 10.92 11.71 6.51
N VAL A 63 11.29 10.58 7.12
CA VAL A 63 11.82 10.52 8.48
C VAL A 63 13.12 9.70 8.47
N ASP A 64 14.24 10.32 8.83
CA ASP A 64 15.54 9.65 8.93
C ASP A 64 15.93 8.87 7.68
N GLY A 65 15.69 9.46 6.51
CA GLY A 65 16.02 8.84 5.22
C GLY A 65 15.04 7.79 4.74
N LYS A 66 13.94 7.61 5.43
CA LYS A 66 12.92 6.61 5.11
C LYS A 66 11.56 7.26 4.87
N LEU A 67 10.76 6.64 4.03
CA LEU A 67 9.39 7.10 3.79
C LEU A 67 8.44 6.36 4.70
N VAL A 68 7.62 7.11 5.42
CA VAL A 68 6.57 6.56 6.29
C VAL A 68 5.23 6.96 5.70
N PHE A 69 4.42 5.96 5.38
CA PHE A 69 3.10 6.17 4.78
C PHE A 69 1.99 5.97 5.80
N THR A 70 1.01 6.86 5.76
CA THR A 70 -0.25 6.71 6.48
C THR A 70 -1.38 6.90 5.47
N ALA A 71 -2.52 6.25 5.70
CA ALA A 71 -3.59 6.25 4.71
C ALA A 71 -4.95 5.95 5.35
N ASP A 72 -6.00 6.24 4.59
CA ASP A 72 -7.35 5.81 4.92
C ASP A 72 -8.16 5.68 3.63
N SER A 73 -9.30 5.01 3.72
CA SER A 73 -10.24 4.86 2.61
C SER A 73 -11.65 4.73 3.15
N ASP A 74 -12.62 5.11 2.33
CA ASP A 74 -14.04 4.96 2.65
C ASP A 74 -14.59 3.58 2.26
N ALA A 75 -13.77 2.71 1.66
CA ALA A 75 -14.16 1.36 1.25
C ALA A 75 -13.35 0.31 2.01
N LEU A 76 -14.03 -0.68 2.61
CA LEU A 76 -13.42 -1.66 3.51
C LEU A 76 -12.33 -2.51 2.86
N VAL A 77 -12.61 -3.08 1.68
CA VAL A 77 -11.62 -3.93 0.98
C VAL A 77 -10.46 -3.10 0.47
N VAL A 78 -10.73 -1.92 -0.06
CA VAL A 78 -9.70 -1.00 -0.55
C VAL A 78 -8.79 -0.55 0.59
N LYS A 79 -9.35 -0.28 1.76
CA LYS A 79 -8.57 0.06 2.96
C LYS A 79 -7.61 -1.07 3.33
N GLY A 80 -8.06 -2.33 3.21
CA GLY A 80 -7.20 -3.50 3.44
C GLY A 80 -6.07 -3.59 2.42
N ILE A 81 -6.33 -3.26 1.16
CA ILE A 81 -5.31 -3.28 0.11
C ILE A 81 -4.22 -2.24 0.39
N ILE A 82 -4.61 -1.00 0.72
CA ILE A 82 -3.62 0.03 1.04
C ILE A 82 -2.85 -0.32 2.33
N ALA A 83 -3.52 -0.98 3.29
CA ALA A 83 -2.87 -1.44 4.51
C ALA A 83 -1.76 -2.47 4.20
N LEU A 84 -1.98 -3.38 3.26
CA LEU A 84 -0.94 -4.32 2.82
C LEU A 84 0.24 -3.61 2.17
N LEU A 85 -0.03 -2.65 1.30
CA LEU A 85 1.03 -1.88 0.65
C LEU A 85 1.87 -1.11 1.66
N ILE A 86 1.23 -0.50 2.64
CA ILE A 86 1.91 0.21 3.73
C ILE A 86 2.76 -0.76 4.55
N ARG A 87 2.21 -1.92 4.90
CA ARG A 87 2.92 -2.93 5.68
C ARG A 87 4.23 -3.36 5.00
N VAL A 88 4.21 -3.48 3.68
CA VAL A 88 5.36 -3.93 2.90
C VAL A 88 6.36 -2.79 2.64
N LEU A 89 5.88 -1.60 2.35
CA LEU A 89 6.71 -0.52 1.81
C LEU A 89 7.05 0.61 2.80
N SER A 90 6.20 0.86 3.80
CA SER A 90 6.44 1.94 4.76
C SER A 90 7.68 1.66 5.60
N GLY A 91 8.44 2.69 5.93
CA GLY A 91 9.64 2.55 6.76
C GLY A 91 10.89 2.14 6.00
N HIS A 92 10.89 2.26 4.68
CA HIS A 92 12.03 1.92 3.82
C HIS A 92 12.51 3.16 3.07
N THR A 93 13.73 3.07 2.52
CA THR A 93 14.31 4.19 1.77
C THR A 93 13.61 4.37 0.42
N PRO A 94 13.68 5.59 -0.17
CA PRO A 94 13.12 5.80 -1.50
C PRO A 94 13.68 4.83 -2.55
N THR A 95 14.97 4.53 -2.50
CA THR A 95 15.61 3.59 -3.44
C THR A 95 15.06 2.18 -3.27
N GLU A 96 14.93 1.70 -2.03
CA GLU A 96 14.36 0.37 -1.76
C GLU A 96 12.94 0.24 -2.30
N ILE A 97 12.12 1.27 -2.13
CA ILE A 97 10.74 1.29 -2.62
C ILE A 97 10.70 1.30 -4.15
N MET A 98 11.55 2.13 -4.78
CA MET A 98 11.63 2.21 -6.24
C MET A 98 12.06 0.89 -6.87
N ASP A 99 13.00 0.19 -6.24
CA ASP A 99 13.59 -1.04 -6.77
C ASP A 99 12.77 -2.29 -6.43
N ALA A 100 11.77 -2.19 -5.56
CA ALA A 100 11.00 -3.34 -5.11
C ALA A 100 10.15 -3.95 -6.24
N ASP A 101 10.25 -5.27 -6.38
CA ASP A 101 9.30 -6.03 -7.20
C ASP A 101 8.20 -6.52 -6.26
N LEU A 102 6.98 -6.04 -6.48
CA LEU A 102 5.84 -6.33 -5.60
C LEU A 102 5.17 -7.66 -5.97
N TYR A 103 5.91 -8.74 -5.88
CA TYR A 103 5.46 -10.08 -6.27
C TYR A 103 4.33 -10.62 -5.37
N PHE A 104 4.16 -10.08 -4.16
CA PHE A 104 3.11 -10.58 -3.25
C PHE A 104 1.71 -10.40 -3.84
N VAL A 105 1.49 -9.33 -4.60
CA VAL A 105 0.21 -9.02 -5.22
C VAL A 105 -0.27 -10.19 -6.09
N GLU A 106 0.64 -10.73 -6.88
CA GLU A 106 0.35 -11.86 -7.76
C GLU A 106 0.23 -13.16 -6.99
N LYS A 107 1.16 -13.39 -6.05
CA LYS A 107 1.21 -14.64 -5.28
C LYS A 107 -0.01 -14.86 -4.39
N ILE A 108 -0.59 -13.80 -3.84
CA ILE A 108 -1.84 -13.93 -3.07
C ILE A 108 -3.07 -13.89 -3.98
N GLY A 109 -2.90 -13.68 -5.28
CA GLY A 109 -3.97 -13.72 -6.27
C GLY A 109 -4.86 -12.50 -6.30
N LEU A 110 -4.40 -11.36 -5.81
CA LEU A 110 -5.21 -10.15 -5.70
C LEU A 110 -5.78 -9.70 -7.05
N LYS A 111 -4.94 -9.68 -8.10
CA LYS A 111 -5.35 -9.19 -9.42
C LYS A 111 -6.46 -10.03 -10.04
N ASP A 112 -6.44 -11.34 -9.80
CA ASP A 112 -7.38 -12.26 -10.44
C ASP A 112 -8.77 -12.20 -9.82
N HIS A 113 -8.90 -11.67 -8.61
CA HIS A 113 -10.14 -11.71 -7.84
C HIS A 113 -10.70 -10.33 -7.50
N LEU A 114 -10.02 -9.26 -7.91
CA LEU A 114 -10.55 -7.92 -7.81
C LEU A 114 -11.36 -7.58 -9.07
N SER A 115 -12.41 -6.79 -8.90
CA SER A 115 -13.11 -6.20 -10.05
C SER A 115 -12.12 -5.34 -10.85
N PRO A 116 -12.37 -5.09 -12.14
CA PRO A 116 -11.50 -4.20 -12.94
C PRO A 116 -11.27 -2.84 -12.27
N THR A 117 -12.29 -2.26 -11.66
CA THR A 117 -12.21 -0.98 -10.95
C THR A 117 -11.24 -1.06 -9.77
N ARG A 118 -11.32 -2.13 -8.97
CA ARG A 118 -10.43 -2.33 -7.82
C ARG A 118 -9.00 -2.62 -8.27
N SER A 119 -8.82 -3.39 -9.34
CA SER A 119 -7.50 -3.65 -9.91
C SER A 119 -6.84 -2.35 -10.40
N ASN A 120 -7.59 -1.47 -11.03
CA ASN A 120 -7.10 -0.16 -11.45
C ASN A 120 -6.72 0.70 -10.23
N GLY A 121 -7.52 0.63 -9.17
CA GLY A 121 -7.21 1.33 -7.92
C GLY A 121 -5.92 0.84 -7.28
N LEU A 122 -5.70 -0.48 -7.28
CA LEU A 122 -4.46 -1.07 -6.77
C LEU A 122 -3.24 -0.55 -7.55
N LEU A 123 -3.31 -0.53 -8.87
CA LEU A 123 -2.23 0.00 -9.71
C LEU A 123 -2.00 1.49 -9.44
N ALA A 124 -3.06 2.26 -9.24
CA ALA A 124 -2.97 3.68 -8.93
C ALA A 124 -2.28 3.92 -7.57
N MET A 125 -2.58 3.09 -6.57
CA MET A 125 -1.92 3.15 -5.25
C MET A 125 -0.42 2.88 -5.37
N ILE A 126 -0.05 1.82 -6.08
CA ILE A 126 1.35 1.45 -6.29
C ILE A 126 2.08 2.59 -7.01
N LYS A 127 1.48 3.13 -8.05
CA LYS A 127 2.04 4.24 -8.82
C LYS A 127 2.29 5.45 -7.92
N GLN A 128 1.32 5.81 -7.10
CA GLN A 128 1.43 6.98 -6.22
C GLN A 128 2.55 6.80 -5.20
N ILE A 129 2.67 5.62 -4.60
CA ILE A 129 3.76 5.33 -3.66
C ILE A 129 5.11 5.46 -4.35
N ARG A 130 5.25 4.92 -5.56
CA ARG A 130 6.49 5.00 -6.33
C ARG A 130 6.81 6.44 -6.77
N MET A 131 5.79 7.25 -7.04
CA MET A 131 5.98 8.67 -7.36
C MET A 131 6.55 9.44 -6.17
N TYR A 132 6.07 9.17 -4.96
CA TYR A 132 6.65 9.76 -3.75
C TYR A 132 8.10 9.32 -3.59
N ALA A 133 8.38 8.04 -3.80
CA ALA A 133 9.75 7.52 -3.70
C ALA A 133 10.68 8.19 -4.70
N LEU A 134 10.23 8.36 -5.94
CA LEU A 134 11.00 9.05 -6.97
C LEU A 134 11.27 10.51 -6.60
N ALA A 135 10.26 11.21 -6.10
CA ALA A 135 10.39 12.61 -5.70
C ALA A 135 11.43 12.79 -4.59
N TYR A 136 11.39 11.95 -3.56
CA TYR A 136 12.34 12.02 -2.46
C TYR A 136 13.74 11.56 -2.86
N LYS A 137 13.85 10.54 -3.70
CA LYS A 137 15.14 10.11 -4.26
C LYS A 137 15.80 11.23 -5.03
N THR A 138 15.04 11.99 -5.82
CA THR A 138 15.53 13.13 -6.57
C THR A 138 16.01 14.24 -5.63
N LYS A 139 15.26 14.53 -4.57
CA LYS A 139 15.66 15.52 -3.57
C LYS A 139 16.95 15.11 -2.86
N GLU A 140 17.12 13.84 -2.55
CA GLU A 140 18.35 13.33 -1.92
C GLU A 140 19.55 13.55 -2.82
N ALA A 141 19.39 13.34 -4.13
CA ALA A 141 20.47 13.53 -5.10
C ALA A 141 20.87 15.01 -5.26
N GLU A 142 19.97 15.93 -4.96
CA GLU A 142 20.21 17.38 -5.05
C GLU A 142 20.80 17.96 -3.77
N ALA A 143 20.80 17.20 -2.68
CA ALA A 143 21.27 17.66 -1.36
C ALA A 143 22.81 17.70 -1.25
#